data_692e0743ef1c29e4662b79e76d1fa0fe
#
_entry.id   692e0743ef1c29e4662b79e76d1fa0fe
#
_cell.length_a   1.000
_cell.length_b   1.000
_cell.length_c   1.000
_cell.angle_alpha   90.00
_cell.angle_beta   90.00
_cell.angle_gamma   90.00
#
_symmetry.space_group_name_H-M   'P 1'
#
loop_
_entity.id
_entity.type
_entity.pdbx_description
1 polymer ?
#
loop_
_entity_poly.entity_id
_entity_poly.type
_entity_poly.pdbx_seq_one_letter_code
_entity_poly.pdbx_strand_id
1 'polypeptide(L)'
;MTTASIIIGILFILCLTSSVVSRSVGLVNSDDKPSQKIWIPVTFGLSQGVMALLGSGLGRLIAHLFTYIAEYMVFAMMLVVAVKLFVDSMRVLKGKMMYTVSKESDMFLLTILAAFNTFLYSIVSVFYAPFGKWFFVAVTVAGFLWALFTVRVEFAPGIIKKVSFVEFSASVFMVVIAILYLFTDLI
;
A
#
# COMPACT_ATOMS: atom_id res chain seq x y z
N MET A 1 5.50 -1.73 23.50
CA MET A 1 5.02 -0.75 22.50
C MET A 1 4.08 0.22 23.20
N THR A 2 4.31 1.50 23.04
CA THR A 2 3.39 2.53 23.56
C THR A 2 2.13 2.58 22.66
N THR A 3 1.02 3.08 23.22
CA THR A 3 -0.22 3.26 22.43
C THR A 3 0.01 4.12 21.18
N ALA A 4 0.89 5.13 21.29
CA ALA A 4 1.28 5.98 20.17
C ALA A 4 1.98 5.18 19.06
N SER A 5 2.93 4.31 19.40
CA SER A 5 3.62 3.46 18.41
C SER A 5 2.67 2.53 17.66
N ILE A 6 1.64 2.00 18.35
CA ILE A 6 0.62 1.16 17.71
C ILE A 6 -0.20 1.98 16.70
N ILE A 7 -0.65 3.17 17.07
CA ILE A 7 -1.43 4.05 16.19
C ILE A 7 -0.62 4.44 14.95
N ILE A 8 0.64 4.86 15.16
CA ILE A 8 1.54 5.21 14.05
C ILE A 8 1.77 4.02 13.13
N GLY A 9 1.99 2.83 13.69
CA GLY A 9 2.16 1.60 12.91
C GLY A 9 0.93 1.24 12.08
N ILE A 10 -0.28 1.38 12.63
CA ILE A 10 -1.53 1.16 11.89
C ILE A 10 -1.67 2.19 10.77
N LEU A 11 -1.48 3.47 11.04
CA LEU A 11 -1.55 4.54 10.04
C LEU A 11 -0.53 4.31 8.93
N PHE A 12 0.70 3.92 9.29
CA PHE A 12 1.74 3.60 8.32
C PHE A 12 1.31 2.49 7.36
N ILE A 13 0.79 1.37 7.88
CA ILE A 13 0.34 0.23 7.06
C ILE A 13 -0.84 0.62 6.18
N LEU A 14 -1.80 1.38 6.69
CA LEU A 14 -2.92 1.88 5.90
C LEU A 14 -2.46 2.80 4.76
N CYS A 15 -1.49 3.69 5.02
CA CYS A 15 -0.90 4.53 3.98
C CYS A 15 -0.14 3.71 2.94
N LEU A 16 0.67 2.75 3.38
CA LEU A 16 1.46 1.89 2.52
C LEU A 16 0.58 1.10 1.52
N THR A 17 -0.57 0.62 1.98
CA THR A 17 -1.50 -0.19 1.20
C THR A 17 -2.60 0.62 0.50
N SER A 18 -2.63 1.95 0.64
CA SER A 18 -3.70 2.83 0.10
C SER A 18 -3.84 2.78 -1.42
N SER A 19 -2.77 2.44 -2.15
CA SER A 19 -2.81 2.25 -3.61
C SER A 19 -3.76 1.12 -4.08
N VAL A 20 -4.23 0.28 -3.16
CA VAL A 20 -5.30 -0.69 -3.44
C VAL A 20 -6.60 0.02 -3.79
N VAL A 21 -6.89 1.16 -3.15
CA VAL A 21 -8.16 1.89 -3.34
C VAL A 21 -8.34 2.33 -4.79
N SER A 22 -7.34 2.97 -5.38
CA SER A 22 -7.43 3.47 -6.77
C SER A 22 -7.54 2.36 -7.80
N ARG A 23 -6.89 1.23 -7.54
CA ARG A 23 -6.86 0.12 -8.49
C ARG A 23 -8.06 -0.80 -8.36
N SER A 24 -8.65 -0.93 -7.17
CA SER A 24 -9.85 -1.74 -6.96
C SER A 24 -11.14 -1.02 -7.38
N VAL A 25 -11.20 0.32 -7.31
CA VAL A 25 -12.36 1.10 -7.78
C VAL A 25 -12.66 0.87 -9.26
N GLY A 26 -11.63 0.75 -10.11
CA GLY A 26 -11.81 0.49 -11.54
C GLY A 26 -12.43 -0.87 -11.85
N LEU A 27 -12.28 -1.83 -10.94
CA LEU A 27 -12.75 -3.21 -11.12
C LEU A 27 -14.25 -3.38 -10.83
N VAL A 28 -14.83 -2.50 -10.01
CA VAL A 28 -16.21 -2.62 -9.53
C VAL A 28 -17.23 -2.23 -10.61
N ASN A 29 -16.81 -1.57 -11.67
CA ASN A 29 -17.69 -1.09 -12.77
C ASN A 29 -17.96 -2.11 -13.89
N SER A 30 -17.35 -3.28 -13.87
CA SER A 30 -17.70 -4.35 -14.79
C SER A 30 -19.01 -4.98 -14.32
N ASP A 31 -19.94 -5.27 -15.25
CA ASP A 31 -21.24 -5.94 -15.02
C ASP A 31 -21.09 -7.37 -14.47
N ASP A 32 -20.17 -7.58 -13.55
CA ASP A 32 -19.66 -8.87 -13.13
C ASP A 32 -20.48 -9.52 -12.04
N LYS A 33 -20.50 -10.86 -12.13
CA LYS A 33 -21.20 -11.78 -11.23
C LYS A 33 -20.87 -11.54 -9.75
N PRO A 34 -21.81 -11.75 -8.83
CA PRO A 34 -21.61 -11.56 -7.39
C PRO A 34 -20.39 -12.32 -6.80
N SER A 35 -20.01 -13.44 -7.42
CA SER A 35 -18.84 -14.22 -7.03
C SER A 35 -17.51 -13.49 -7.22
N GLN A 36 -17.39 -12.64 -8.25
CA GLN A 36 -16.16 -11.88 -8.51
C GLN A 36 -15.91 -10.81 -7.45
N LYS A 37 -16.97 -10.23 -6.88
CA LYS A 37 -16.89 -9.22 -5.80
C LYS A 37 -16.19 -9.74 -4.54
N ILE A 38 -16.21 -11.05 -4.28
CA ILE A 38 -15.53 -11.66 -3.12
C ILE A 38 -14.05 -11.92 -3.43
N TRP A 39 -13.73 -12.30 -4.66
CA TRP A 39 -12.36 -12.60 -5.05
C TRP A 39 -11.46 -11.37 -5.13
N ILE A 40 -12.01 -10.19 -5.47
CA ILE A 40 -11.25 -8.93 -5.55
C ILE A 40 -10.53 -8.62 -4.22
N PRO A 41 -11.21 -8.53 -3.07
CA PRO A 41 -10.53 -8.28 -1.80
C PRO A 41 -9.49 -9.34 -1.43
N VAL A 42 -9.78 -10.61 -1.71
CA VAL A 42 -8.87 -11.72 -1.42
C VAL A 42 -7.58 -11.60 -2.24
N THR A 43 -7.68 -11.38 -3.54
CA THR A 43 -6.52 -11.26 -4.42
C THR A 43 -5.67 -10.04 -4.09
N PHE A 44 -6.28 -8.88 -3.80
CA PHE A 44 -5.55 -7.69 -3.37
C PHE A 44 -4.86 -7.90 -2.02
N GLY A 45 -5.52 -8.50 -1.04
CA GLY A 45 -4.91 -8.80 0.25
C GLY A 45 -3.74 -9.77 0.12
N LEU A 46 -3.92 -10.89 -0.58
CA LEU A 46 -2.85 -11.87 -0.80
C LEU A 46 -1.66 -11.29 -1.55
N SER A 47 -1.89 -10.47 -2.58
CA SER A 47 -0.80 -9.83 -3.32
C SER A 47 0.05 -8.91 -2.43
N GLN A 48 -0.57 -8.19 -1.48
CA GLN A 48 0.16 -7.38 -0.49
C GLN A 48 1.08 -8.26 0.37
N GLY A 49 0.56 -9.38 0.91
CA GLY A 49 1.34 -10.30 1.72
C GLY A 49 2.49 -10.96 0.95
N VAL A 50 2.23 -11.46 -0.25
CA VAL A 50 3.26 -12.06 -1.11
C VAL A 50 4.36 -11.05 -1.44
N MET A 51 4.00 -9.83 -1.83
CA MET A 51 4.96 -8.78 -2.13
C MET A 51 5.75 -8.34 -0.88
N ALA A 52 5.14 -8.34 0.30
CA ALA A 52 5.85 -8.11 1.55
C ALA A 52 6.88 -9.19 1.84
N LEU A 53 6.55 -10.46 1.63
CA LEU A 53 7.48 -11.58 1.79
C LEU A 53 8.62 -11.52 0.79
N LEU A 54 8.34 -11.27 -0.49
CA LEU A 54 9.37 -11.15 -1.53
C LEU A 54 10.31 -9.98 -1.24
N GLY A 55 9.79 -8.81 -0.91
CA GLY A 55 10.59 -7.64 -0.57
C GLY A 55 11.48 -7.88 0.66
N SER A 56 10.92 -8.46 1.74
CA SER A 56 11.69 -8.77 2.94
C SER A 56 12.74 -9.88 2.70
N GLY A 57 12.45 -10.83 1.82
CA GLY A 57 13.42 -11.83 1.38
C GLY A 57 14.63 -11.19 0.70
N LEU A 58 14.40 -10.31 -0.28
CA LEU A 58 15.45 -9.52 -0.92
C LEU A 58 16.18 -8.63 0.08
N GLY A 59 15.46 -7.97 0.99
CA GLY A 59 16.05 -7.14 2.03
C GLY A 59 17.03 -7.90 2.90
N ARG A 60 16.71 -9.13 3.30
CA ARG A 60 17.62 -10.00 4.09
C ARG A 60 18.89 -10.34 3.34
N LEU A 61 18.82 -10.56 2.01
CA LEU A 61 20.00 -10.88 1.20
C LEU A 61 21.00 -9.72 1.14
N ILE A 62 20.51 -8.48 1.18
CA ILE A 62 21.36 -7.29 1.03
C ILE A 62 21.58 -6.54 2.36
N ALA A 63 20.94 -6.95 3.45
CA ALA A 63 20.96 -6.24 4.74
C ALA A 63 22.39 -5.99 5.25
N HIS A 64 23.29 -6.97 5.09
CA HIS A 64 24.68 -6.86 5.56
C HIS A 64 25.47 -5.73 4.88
N LEU A 65 25.08 -5.33 3.66
CA LEU A 65 25.73 -4.24 2.93
C LEU A 65 25.35 -2.86 3.43
N PHE A 66 24.16 -2.74 4.06
CA PHE A 66 23.53 -1.45 4.39
C PHE A 66 23.36 -1.21 5.88
N THR A 67 23.93 -2.05 6.75
CA THR A 67 23.75 -1.94 8.21
C THR A 67 24.14 -0.57 8.75
N TYR A 68 25.22 0.05 8.24
CA TYR A 68 25.68 1.37 8.70
C TYR A 68 24.80 2.55 8.31
N ILE A 69 23.95 2.37 7.28
CA ILE A 69 23.06 3.43 6.77
C ILE A 69 21.59 3.00 6.85
N ALA A 70 21.28 2.00 7.69
CA ALA A 70 19.97 1.39 7.78
C ALA A 70 18.83 2.41 8.00
N GLU A 71 19.01 3.35 8.92
CA GLU A 71 18.03 4.39 9.21
C GLU A 71 17.76 5.29 8.01
N TYR A 72 18.80 5.72 7.32
CA TYR A 72 18.67 6.53 6.10
C TYR A 72 18.02 5.75 4.95
N MET A 73 18.29 4.44 4.87
CA MET A 73 17.63 3.57 3.88
C MET A 73 16.14 3.43 4.12
N VAL A 74 15.73 3.25 5.37
CA VAL A 74 14.31 3.21 5.77
C VAL A 74 13.64 4.54 5.44
N PHE A 75 14.24 5.65 5.86
CA PHE A 75 13.75 7.00 5.56
C PHE A 75 13.61 7.25 4.05
N ALA A 76 14.68 6.96 3.28
CA ALA A 76 14.66 7.14 1.83
C ALA A 76 13.56 6.31 1.16
N MET A 77 13.37 5.06 1.60
CA MET A 77 12.35 4.20 1.04
C MET A 77 10.93 4.66 1.38
N MET A 78 10.71 5.19 2.59
CA MET A 78 9.44 5.84 2.95
C MET A 78 9.15 7.04 2.03
N LEU A 79 10.17 7.87 1.73
CA LEU A 79 10.03 8.99 0.80
C LEU A 79 9.73 8.53 -0.62
N VAL A 80 10.40 7.48 -1.11
CA VAL A 80 10.13 6.91 -2.44
C VAL A 80 8.67 6.45 -2.55
N VAL A 81 8.16 5.76 -1.53
CA VAL A 81 6.76 5.34 -1.47
C VAL A 81 5.83 6.55 -1.41
N ALA A 82 6.15 7.57 -0.62
CA ALA A 82 5.36 8.79 -0.51
C ALA A 82 5.26 9.53 -1.85
N VAL A 83 6.39 9.72 -2.54
CA VAL A 83 6.42 10.35 -3.87
C VAL A 83 5.61 9.54 -4.88
N LYS A 84 5.74 8.22 -4.85
CA LYS A 84 4.95 7.34 -5.72
C LYS A 84 3.45 7.48 -5.46
N LEU A 85 3.00 7.47 -4.20
CA LEU A 85 1.60 7.68 -3.83
C LEU A 85 1.09 9.05 -4.32
N PHE A 86 1.92 10.10 -4.19
CA PHE A 86 1.59 11.43 -4.71
C PHE A 86 1.37 11.41 -6.23
N VAL A 87 2.30 10.80 -6.97
CA VAL A 87 2.20 10.68 -8.44
C VAL A 87 0.98 9.87 -8.84
N ASP A 88 0.69 8.77 -8.13
CA ASP A 88 -0.48 7.93 -8.38
C ASP A 88 -1.77 8.71 -8.10
N SER A 89 -1.84 9.49 -7.00
CA SER A 89 -2.96 10.40 -6.71
C SER A 89 -3.23 11.39 -7.85
N MET A 90 -2.17 12.01 -8.39
CA MET A 90 -2.30 12.95 -9.52
C MET A 90 -2.77 12.26 -10.82
N ARG A 91 -2.36 11.01 -11.03
CA ARG A 91 -2.83 10.20 -12.18
C ARG A 91 -4.31 9.83 -12.04
N VAL A 92 -4.73 9.45 -10.84
CA VAL A 92 -6.14 9.19 -10.52
C VAL A 92 -6.98 10.44 -10.79
N LEU A 93 -6.55 11.61 -10.29
CA LEU A 93 -7.26 12.88 -10.48
C LEU A 93 -7.46 13.24 -11.96
N LYS A 94 -6.48 12.90 -12.80
CA LYS A 94 -6.53 13.10 -14.26
C LYS A 94 -7.31 12.02 -15.01
N GLY A 95 -7.95 11.07 -14.31
CA GLY A 95 -8.70 9.95 -14.91
C GLY A 95 -7.84 8.91 -15.65
N LYS A 96 -6.51 8.97 -15.50
CA LYS A 96 -5.57 8.08 -16.22
C LYS A 96 -5.43 6.69 -15.60
N MET A 97 -6.05 6.43 -14.46
CA MET A 97 -5.97 5.16 -13.72
C MET A 97 -7.31 4.40 -13.68
N MET A 98 -8.27 4.76 -14.52
CA MET A 98 -9.48 3.96 -14.65
C MET A 98 -9.22 2.81 -15.62
N TYR A 99 -8.99 1.64 -15.06
CA TYR A 99 -8.80 0.42 -15.84
C TYR A 99 -10.15 -0.27 -16.01
N THR A 100 -10.63 -0.37 -17.23
CA THR A 100 -11.67 -1.34 -17.59
C THR A 100 -11.00 -2.70 -17.73
N VAL A 101 -11.31 -3.60 -16.83
CA VAL A 101 -10.76 -4.96 -16.88
C VAL A 101 -11.58 -5.77 -17.87
N SER A 102 -10.95 -6.12 -18.98
CA SER A 102 -11.55 -6.99 -19.99
C SER A 102 -11.14 -8.46 -19.84
N LYS A 103 -10.07 -8.73 -19.08
CA LYS A 103 -9.51 -10.09 -18.89
C LYS A 103 -9.04 -10.31 -17.45
N GLU A 104 -9.07 -11.55 -17.00
CA GLU A 104 -8.55 -11.96 -15.68
C GLU A 104 -7.06 -11.62 -15.50
N SER A 105 -6.26 -11.65 -16.59
CA SER A 105 -4.85 -11.23 -16.58
C SER A 105 -4.66 -9.77 -16.15
N ASP A 106 -5.59 -8.89 -16.52
CA ASP A 106 -5.52 -7.47 -16.19
C ASP A 106 -5.76 -7.25 -14.69
N MET A 107 -6.65 -8.04 -14.10
CA MET A 107 -6.90 -8.03 -12.65
C MET A 107 -5.63 -8.43 -11.89
N PHE A 108 -4.94 -9.50 -12.31
CA PHE A 108 -3.71 -9.95 -11.67
C PHE A 108 -2.61 -8.88 -11.76
N LEU A 109 -2.44 -8.26 -12.92
CA LEU A 109 -1.48 -7.17 -13.11
C LEU A 109 -1.79 -5.99 -12.17
N LEU A 110 -3.06 -5.62 -12.04
CA LEU A 110 -3.48 -4.52 -11.15
C LEU A 110 -3.20 -4.82 -9.69
N THR A 111 -3.38 -6.06 -9.22
CA THR A 111 -3.07 -6.45 -7.85
C THR A 111 -1.57 -6.38 -7.55
N ILE A 112 -0.72 -6.79 -8.50
CA ILE A 112 0.74 -6.66 -8.40
C ILE A 112 1.15 -5.18 -8.34
N LEU A 113 0.61 -4.36 -9.24
CA LEU A 113 0.89 -2.92 -9.27
C LEU A 113 0.43 -2.22 -7.98
N ALA A 114 -0.69 -2.66 -7.39
CA ALA A 114 -1.14 -2.15 -6.09
C ALA A 114 -0.18 -2.52 -4.96
N ALA A 115 0.38 -3.72 -4.98
CA ALA A 115 1.27 -4.21 -3.96
C ALA A 115 2.73 -3.75 -4.12
N PHE A 116 3.04 -3.01 -5.18
CA PHE A 116 4.41 -2.58 -5.47
C PHE A 116 4.99 -1.64 -4.39
N ASN A 117 4.16 -0.79 -3.78
CA ASN A 117 4.58 0.06 -2.66
C ASN A 117 5.03 -0.79 -1.46
N THR A 118 4.24 -1.83 -1.16
CA THR A 118 4.54 -2.78 -0.09
C THR A 118 5.82 -3.54 -0.38
N PHE A 119 6.04 -3.97 -1.63
CA PHE A 119 7.29 -4.59 -2.05
C PHE A 119 8.50 -3.69 -1.83
N LEU A 120 8.45 -2.45 -2.31
CA LEU A 120 9.55 -1.48 -2.16
C LEU A 120 9.91 -1.26 -0.69
N TYR A 121 8.91 -0.97 0.14
CA TYR A 121 9.16 -0.76 1.56
C TYR A 121 9.68 -2.03 2.25
N SER A 122 9.16 -3.20 1.87
CA SER A 122 9.52 -4.47 2.50
C SER A 122 10.98 -4.84 2.33
N ILE A 123 11.67 -4.28 1.34
CA ILE A 123 13.14 -4.44 1.19
C ILE A 123 13.87 -3.90 2.43
N VAL A 124 13.41 -2.79 2.98
CA VAL A 124 14.01 -2.18 4.18
C VAL A 124 13.32 -2.59 5.48
N SER A 125 12.26 -3.40 5.41
CA SER A 125 11.53 -3.90 6.58
C SER A 125 12.36 -4.77 7.52
N VAL A 126 13.53 -5.25 7.04
CA VAL A 126 14.51 -5.98 7.85
C VAL A 126 15.10 -5.09 8.95
N PHE A 127 15.23 -3.78 8.67
CA PHE A 127 15.75 -2.80 9.63
C PHE A 127 14.64 -2.20 10.49
N TYR A 128 13.49 -1.96 9.87
CA TYR A 128 12.32 -1.43 10.57
C TYR A 128 11.03 -1.98 9.95
N ALA A 129 10.27 -2.73 10.74
CA ALA A 129 8.95 -3.20 10.38
C ALA A 129 7.96 -2.91 11.52
N PRO A 130 6.94 -2.05 11.32
CA PRO A 130 5.85 -1.91 12.27
C PRO A 130 5.26 -3.29 12.58
N PHE A 131 5.02 -3.58 13.87
CA PHE A 131 4.56 -4.90 14.34
C PHE A 131 5.56 -6.07 14.14
N GLY A 132 6.82 -5.80 13.73
CA GLY A 132 7.87 -6.81 13.60
C GLY A 132 7.46 -7.98 12.70
N LYS A 133 7.50 -9.21 13.21
CA LYS A 133 7.14 -10.43 12.44
C LYS A 133 5.70 -10.48 11.93
N TRP A 134 4.78 -9.67 12.47
CA TRP A 134 3.39 -9.58 12.03
C TRP A 134 3.17 -8.58 10.90
N PHE A 135 4.22 -7.90 10.44
CA PHE A 135 4.12 -6.90 9.39
C PHE A 135 3.42 -7.41 8.13
N PHE A 136 3.80 -8.59 7.63
CA PHE A 136 3.18 -9.17 6.43
C PHE A 136 1.71 -9.53 6.62
N VAL A 137 1.30 -9.98 7.82
CA VAL A 137 -0.11 -10.22 8.13
C VAL A 137 -0.88 -8.90 8.15
N ALA A 138 -0.31 -7.87 8.76
CA ALA A 138 -0.93 -6.56 8.86
C ALA A 138 -1.15 -5.91 7.49
N VAL A 139 -0.16 -5.97 6.57
CA VAL A 139 -0.33 -5.45 5.20
C VAL A 139 -1.32 -6.27 4.37
N THR A 140 -1.37 -7.59 4.57
CA THR A 140 -2.37 -8.47 3.93
C THR A 140 -3.79 -8.08 4.36
N VAL A 141 -4.00 -7.94 5.66
CA VAL A 141 -5.31 -7.55 6.22
C VAL A 141 -5.70 -6.15 5.77
N ALA A 142 -4.76 -5.19 5.81
CA ALA A 142 -5.03 -3.83 5.37
C ALA A 142 -5.39 -3.76 3.87
N GLY A 143 -4.67 -4.49 3.01
CA GLY A 143 -4.98 -4.58 1.60
C GLY A 143 -6.35 -5.21 1.32
N PHE A 144 -6.71 -6.26 2.07
CA PHE A 144 -8.03 -6.87 2.01
C PHE A 144 -9.13 -5.86 2.43
N LEU A 145 -8.93 -5.15 3.54
CA LEU A 145 -9.91 -4.17 4.03
C LEU A 145 -10.10 -3.00 3.07
N TRP A 146 -9.02 -2.48 2.48
CA TRP A 146 -9.11 -1.44 1.45
C TRP A 146 -9.91 -1.89 0.24
N ALA A 147 -9.62 -3.07 -0.29
CA ALA A 147 -10.35 -3.62 -1.43
C ALA A 147 -11.81 -3.92 -1.08
N LEU A 148 -12.08 -4.47 0.12
CA LEU A 148 -13.44 -4.71 0.60
C LEU A 148 -14.24 -3.42 0.72
N PHE A 149 -13.61 -2.36 1.25
CA PHE A 149 -14.22 -1.04 1.34
C PHE A 149 -14.60 -0.51 -0.05
N THR A 150 -13.69 -0.61 -1.01
CA THR A 150 -13.90 -0.11 -2.38
C THR A 150 -14.97 -0.88 -3.14
N VAL A 151 -15.03 -2.21 -2.96
CA VAL A 151 -16.07 -3.05 -3.58
C VAL A 151 -17.48 -2.71 -3.05
N ARG A 152 -17.58 -2.22 -1.81
CA ARG A 152 -18.85 -1.82 -1.20
C ARG A 152 -19.27 -0.39 -1.51
N VAL A 153 -18.34 0.45 -1.93
CA VAL A 153 -18.64 1.83 -2.31
C VAL A 153 -19.11 1.84 -3.76
N GLU A 154 -20.42 2.09 -3.97
CA GLU A 154 -20.97 2.24 -5.30
C GLU A 154 -20.30 3.40 -6.05
N PHE A 155 -20.21 3.26 -7.37
CA PHE A 155 -19.57 4.25 -8.24
C PHE A 155 -20.41 5.54 -8.30
N ALA A 156 -20.25 6.39 -7.29
CA ALA A 156 -20.94 7.67 -7.22
C ALA A 156 -20.19 8.77 -7.98
N PRO A 157 -20.88 9.76 -8.55
CA PRO A 157 -20.25 10.95 -9.13
C PRO A 157 -19.28 11.59 -8.12
N GLY A 158 -18.03 11.83 -8.53
CA GLY A 158 -16.99 12.40 -7.67
C GLY A 158 -16.14 11.40 -6.88
N ILE A 159 -16.35 10.09 -7.02
CA ILE A 159 -15.52 9.07 -6.36
C ILE A 159 -14.04 9.22 -6.73
N ILE A 160 -13.73 9.60 -7.96
CA ILE A 160 -12.36 9.84 -8.44
C ILE A 160 -11.64 10.86 -7.56
N LYS A 161 -12.31 11.97 -7.22
CA LYS A 161 -11.75 13.00 -6.34
C LYS A 161 -11.51 12.46 -4.93
N LYS A 162 -12.44 11.65 -4.41
CA LYS A 162 -12.31 11.04 -3.07
C LYS A 162 -11.15 10.05 -3.03
N VAL A 163 -11.02 9.19 -4.04
CA VAL A 163 -9.92 8.22 -4.16
C VAL A 163 -8.58 8.93 -4.28
N SER A 164 -8.48 9.93 -5.15
CA SER A 164 -7.27 10.77 -5.26
C SER A 164 -6.93 11.44 -3.93
N PHE A 165 -7.92 11.94 -3.20
CA PHE A 165 -7.70 12.55 -1.89
C PHE A 165 -7.18 11.54 -0.86
N VAL A 166 -7.66 10.30 -0.86
CA VAL A 166 -7.14 9.23 0.03
C VAL A 166 -5.66 8.95 -0.25
N GLU A 167 -5.27 8.80 -1.50
CA GLU A 167 -3.86 8.56 -1.86
C GLU A 167 -2.98 9.78 -1.59
N PHE A 168 -3.50 10.98 -1.85
CA PHE A 168 -2.80 12.22 -1.51
C PHE A 168 -2.56 12.33 0.00
N SER A 169 -3.59 12.11 0.80
CA SER A 169 -3.48 12.12 2.27
C SER A 169 -2.48 11.07 2.75
N ALA A 170 -2.52 9.85 2.19
CA ALA A 170 -1.57 8.79 2.51
C ALA A 170 -0.13 9.20 2.18
N SER A 171 0.09 9.89 1.05
CA SER A 171 1.41 10.44 0.69
C SER A 171 1.91 11.43 1.74
N VAL A 172 1.08 12.40 2.14
CA VAL A 172 1.44 13.40 3.15
C VAL A 172 1.75 12.74 4.51
N PHE A 173 0.89 11.82 4.95
CA PHE A 173 1.13 11.07 6.20
C PHE A 173 2.42 10.27 6.14
N MET A 174 2.74 9.65 5.00
CA MET A 174 3.96 8.89 4.83
C MET A 174 5.21 9.77 4.96
N VAL A 175 5.18 11.00 4.42
CA VAL A 175 6.27 11.99 4.62
C VAL A 175 6.39 12.35 6.09
N VAL A 176 5.28 12.62 6.77
CA VAL A 176 5.29 12.95 8.21
C VAL A 176 5.87 11.80 9.03
N ILE A 177 5.46 10.57 8.76
CA ILE A 177 5.99 9.38 9.46
C ILE A 177 7.49 9.21 9.17
N ALA A 178 7.94 9.43 7.93
CA ALA A 178 9.35 9.36 7.57
C ALA A 178 10.18 10.40 8.35
N ILE A 179 9.69 11.63 8.47
CA ILE A 179 10.34 12.68 9.25
C ILE A 179 10.38 12.30 10.75
N LEU A 180 9.25 11.84 11.29
CA LEU A 180 9.19 11.39 12.67
C LEU A 180 10.16 10.24 12.94
N TYR A 181 10.28 9.29 12.01
CA TYR A 181 11.22 8.18 12.11
C TYR A 181 12.67 8.67 12.20
N LEU A 182 13.05 9.70 11.45
CA LEU A 182 14.42 10.21 11.43
C LEU A 182 14.78 11.03 12.68
N PHE A 183 13.81 11.75 13.25
CA PHE A 183 14.08 12.71 14.35
C PHE A 183 13.67 12.22 15.73
N THR A 184 13.00 11.09 15.83
CA THR A 184 12.54 10.57 17.11
C THR A 184 12.89 9.09 17.23
N ASP A 185 13.60 8.74 18.33
CA ASP A 185 13.74 7.34 18.79
C ASP A 185 12.38 6.72 19.19
N LEU A 186 11.28 7.29 18.72
CA LEU A 186 9.90 7.06 19.18
C LEU A 186 9.16 5.95 18.44
N ILE A 187 9.79 5.32 17.43
CA ILE A 187 9.10 4.29 16.65
C ILE A 187 9.71 2.91 16.88
#